data_7ddf3507a7cf458a6b71dc31548a9a9f
#
_entry.id   7ddf3507a7cf458a6b71dc31548a9a9f
#
_cell.length_a   1.000
_cell.length_b   1.000
_cell.length_c   1.000
_cell.angle_alpha   90.00
_cell.angle_beta   90.00
_cell.angle_gamma   90.00
#
_symmetry.space_group_name_H-M   'P 1'
#
loop_
_entity.id
_entity.type
_entity.pdbx_description
1 polymer ?
#
loop_
_entity_poly.entity_id
_entity_poly.type
_entity_poly.pdbx_seq_one_letter_code
_entity_poly.pdbx_strand_id
1 'polypeptide(L)'
;MNNMNLTLVVLAAGIGSRYQANWGRLKQIDYFGPHNEILLEYSIYDAIQAGFKKVIFVIRKDFEEEFKNLIKNVPTDKIEVVFAFQDLDDLPEGFTRPETRTKPRGNGQAILAALTKMQGERFAVINADDFYGRESYQVLADFLSDETTKNQGAIVGYQLPKVLSENGGVSRGLCEMENGKLVKINETKNIQRINGEIIGMEESSGTEKKLSEDYLCSMGMLAFPEGIEPFAKQYFIEFLQTNLQSEKAEFYCPYILSRWKNEENQEIKVLSTTAQWFGITYQQDKEETKKRIKNLIERWVYPEKLWEE
;
A
#
# COMPACT_ATOMS: atom_id res chain seq x y z
N MET A 1 27.35 5.42 -10.88
CA MET A 1 25.92 5.32 -10.55
C MET A 1 25.83 5.47 -9.06
N ASN A 2 25.23 6.54 -8.55
CA ASN A 2 24.99 6.67 -7.13
C ASN A 2 24.02 5.54 -6.72
N ASN A 3 24.52 4.63 -5.86
CA ASN A 3 23.67 3.60 -5.26
C ASN A 3 22.70 4.30 -4.28
N MET A 4 21.59 4.83 -4.80
CA MET A 4 20.52 5.30 -3.92
C MET A 4 19.94 4.08 -3.20
N ASN A 5 19.92 4.13 -1.88
CA ASN A 5 19.28 3.11 -1.06
C ASN A 5 17.77 3.31 -1.13
N LEU A 6 17.11 2.65 -2.08
CA LEU A 6 15.65 2.69 -2.18
C LEU A 6 15.01 2.11 -0.92
N THR A 7 14.10 2.86 -0.34
CA THR A 7 13.36 2.50 0.89
C THR A 7 11.92 2.12 0.56
N LEU A 8 11.50 0.95 1.03
CA LEU A 8 10.11 0.48 0.96
C LEU A 8 9.47 0.55 2.35
N VAL A 9 8.35 1.21 2.48
CA VAL A 9 7.50 1.20 3.68
C VAL A 9 6.36 0.22 3.46
N VAL A 10 6.22 -0.72 4.38
CA VAL A 10 5.15 -1.73 4.36
C VAL A 10 4.17 -1.45 5.50
N LEU A 11 2.92 -1.14 5.16
CA LEU A 11 1.86 -0.87 6.12
C LEU A 11 1.25 -2.18 6.61
N ALA A 12 1.69 -2.64 7.77
CA ALA A 12 1.35 -3.94 8.35
C ALA A 12 0.60 -3.85 9.70
N ALA A 13 0.33 -2.65 10.23
CA ALA A 13 -0.34 -2.48 11.52
C ALA A 13 -1.79 -3.03 11.55
N GLY A 14 -2.43 -3.15 10.37
CA GLY A 14 -3.76 -3.75 10.21
C GLY A 14 -3.79 -5.28 10.28
N ILE A 15 -2.68 -5.96 10.03
CA ILE A 15 -2.61 -7.44 10.01
C ILE A 15 -3.04 -8.02 11.36
N GLY A 16 -2.52 -7.51 12.47
CA GLY A 16 -2.86 -7.99 13.81
C GLY A 16 -4.34 -7.86 14.17
N SER A 17 -5.02 -6.80 13.72
CA SER A 17 -6.43 -6.57 14.06
C SER A 17 -7.39 -7.54 13.35
N ARG A 18 -7.07 -7.97 12.13
CA ARG A 18 -7.84 -8.99 11.40
C ARG A 18 -7.68 -10.38 12.03
N TYR A 19 -6.50 -10.65 12.62
CA TYR A 19 -6.20 -11.91 13.29
C TYR A 19 -6.74 -11.99 14.74
N GLN A 20 -6.88 -10.86 15.44
CA GLN A 20 -7.42 -10.82 16.82
C GLN A 20 -8.95 -10.88 16.88
N ALA A 21 -9.67 -10.46 15.85
CA ALA A 21 -11.14 -10.36 15.84
C ALA A 21 -11.89 -11.70 15.99
N ASN A 22 -11.19 -12.82 15.94
CA ASN A 22 -11.78 -14.14 16.07
C ASN A 22 -10.95 -15.07 17.00
N TRP A 23 -11.23 -15.03 18.30
CA TRP A 23 -10.94 -16.13 19.23
C TRP A 23 -9.50 -16.33 19.71
N GLY A 24 -8.73 -15.33 20.12
CA GLY A 24 -7.54 -15.53 20.96
C GLY A 24 -6.50 -16.56 20.49
N ARG A 25 -6.57 -16.97 19.22
CA ARG A 25 -5.58 -17.81 18.54
C ARG A 25 -5.11 -17.06 17.30
N LEU A 26 -3.82 -17.07 17.04
CA LEU A 26 -3.24 -16.79 15.74
C LEU A 26 -4.07 -17.53 14.69
N LYS A 27 -5.07 -16.84 14.10
CA LYS A 27 -5.74 -17.41 12.94
C LYS A 27 -4.70 -17.56 11.87
N GLN A 28 -4.60 -18.79 11.39
CA GLN A 28 -3.75 -19.26 10.31
C GLN A 28 -3.37 -18.13 9.38
N ILE A 29 -2.13 -17.71 9.45
CA ILE A 29 -1.51 -16.90 8.42
C ILE A 29 -1.77 -17.66 7.13
N ASP A 30 -2.45 -17.03 6.20
CA ASP A 30 -2.75 -17.70 4.93
C ASP A 30 -1.48 -17.84 4.13
N TYR A 31 -1.10 -19.07 3.88
CA TYR A 31 0.02 -19.43 3.03
C TYR A 31 -0.46 -19.60 1.60
N PHE A 32 0.31 -19.05 0.66
CA PHE A 32 -0.03 -19.01 -0.75
C PHE A 32 0.96 -19.74 -1.64
N GLY A 33 2.21 -19.76 -1.23
CA GLY A 33 3.28 -20.50 -1.91
C GLY A 33 3.41 -21.94 -1.46
N PRO A 34 4.15 -22.76 -2.23
CA PRO A 34 4.31 -24.21 -1.97
C PRO A 34 5.09 -24.52 -0.69
N HIS A 35 5.92 -23.60 -0.20
CA HIS A 35 6.72 -23.75 1.01
C HIS A 35 6.24 -22.88 2.18
N ASN A 36 4.93 -22.58 2.19
CA ASN A 36 4.25 -21.75 3.20
C ASN A 36 4.65 -20.27 3.13
N GLU A 37 4.96 -19.76 1.95
CA GLU A 37 5.19 -18.34 1.74
C GLU A 37 3.88 -17.57 1.83
N ILE A 38 3.94 -16.39 2.45
CA ILE A 38 2.84 -15.42 2.54
C ILE A 38 2.95 -14.39 1.42
N LEU A 39 1.87 -13.67 1.11
CA LEU A 39 1.89 -12.63 0.05
C LEU A 39 2.96 -11.56 0.29
N LEU A 40 3.18 -11.18 1.54
CA LEU A 40 4.19 -10.21 1.90
C LEU A 40 5.62 -10.65 1.48
N GLU A 41 5.95 -11.94 1.56
CA GLU A 41 7.26 -12.45 1.17
C GLU A 41 7.48 -12.27 -0.34
N TYR A 42 6.46 -12.46 -1.19
CA TYR A 42 6.53 -12.14 -2.63
C TYR A 42 6.74 -10.65 -2.86
N SER A 43 6.08 -9.79 -2.09
CA SER A 43 6.28 -8.34 -2.15
C SER A 43 7.71 -7.93 -1.81
N ILE A 44 8.30 -8.52 -0.77
CA ILE A 44 9.71 -8.24 -0.39
C ILE A 44 10.68 -8.82 -1.43
N TYR A 45 10.39 -10.02 -1.96
CA TYR A 45 11.20 -10.62 -3.02
C TYR A 45 11.26 -9.70 -4.24
N ASP A 46 10.10 -9.23 -4.72
CA ASP A 46 10.03 -8.31 -5.87
C ASP A 46 10.72 -6.98 -5.59
N ALA A 47 10.61 -6.45 -4.36
CA ALA A 47 11.31 -5.24 -3.97
C ALA A 47 12.84 -5.42 -4.01
N ILE A 48 13.36 -6.55 -3.50
CA ILE A 48 14.80 -6.87 -3.57
C ILE A 48 15.25 -6.96 -5.04
N GLN A 49 14.48 -7.64 -5.90
CA GLN A 49 14.80 -7.78 -7.33
C GLN A 49 14.78 -6.42 -8.06
N ALA A 50 13.91 -5.49 -7.64
CA ALA A 50 13.84 -4.13 -8.18
C ALA A 50 14.92 -3.20 -7.61
N GLY A 51 15.74 -3.65 -6.65
CA GLY A 51 16.87 -2.89 -6.12
C GLY A 51 16.61 -2.13 -4.82
N PHE A 52 15.47 -2.35 -4.15
CA PHE A 52 15.26 -1.83 -2.81
C PHE A 52 16.27 -2.43 -1.82
N LYS A 53 16.82 -1.59 -0.94
CA LYS A 53 17.85 -1.97 0.03
C LYS A 53 17.42 -1.85 1.47
N LYS A 54 16.29 -1.18 1.73
CA LYS A 54 15.72 -0.99 3.07
C LYS A 54 14.22 -1.23 3.02
N VAL A 55 13.71 -1.99 3.98
CA VAL A 55 12.27 -2.13 4.23
C VAL A 55 11.94 -1.69 5.65
N ILE A 56 10.93 -0.82 5.79
CA ILE A 56 10.41 -0.37 7.08
C ILE A 56 9.02 -0.97 7.25
N PHE A 57 8.89 -1.93 8.15
CA PHE A 57 7.59 -2.48 8.53
C PHE A 57 6.92 -1.61 9.58
N VAL A 58 5.78 -1.04 9.24
CA VAL A 58 4.94 -0.33 10.21
C VAL A 58 3.96 -1.30 10.81
N ILE A 59 4.18 -1.64 12.07
CA ILE A 59 3.41 -2.64 12.84
C ILE A 59 2.90 -2.05 14.15
N ARG A 60 2.09 -2.81 14.88
CA ARG A 60 1.79 -2.52 16.29
C ARG A 60 2.89 -3.11 17.17
N LYS A 61 3.21 -2.42 18.26
CA LYS A 61 4.28 -2.86 19.18
C LYS A 61 3.96 -4.20 19.85
N ASP A 62 2.69 -4.43 20.18
CA ASP A 62 2.22 -5.67 20.82
C ASP A 62 2.23 -6.87 19.86
N PHE A 63 2.53 -6.69 18.57
CA PHE A 63 2.61 -7.74 17.55
C PHE A 63 4.03 -7.94 17.01
N GLU A 64 5.04 -7.33 17.63
CA GLU A 64 6.42 -7.32 17.10
C GLU A 64 7.03 -8.72 16.97
N GLU A 65 6.94 -9.54 18.02
CA GLU A 65 7.59 -10.86 18.03
C GLU A 65 6.90 -11.83 17.06
N GLU A 66 5.57 -11.81 16.99
CA GLU A 66 4.80 -12.60 16.03
C GLU A 66 5.13 -12.18 14.59
N PHE A 67 5.26 -10.87 14.36
CA PHE A 67 5.59 -10.36 13.02
C PHE A 67 7.01 -10.73 12.61
N LYS A 68 8.00 -10.67 13.51
CA LYS A 68 9.36 -11.15 13.24
C LYS A 68 9.39 -12.63 12.86
N ASN A 69 8.59 -13.47 13.56
CA ASN A 69 8.46 -14.87 13.21
C ASN A 69 7.81 -15.06 11.83
N LEU A 70 6.85 -14.19 11.45
CA LEU A 70 6.17 -14.23 10.17
C LEU A 70 7.13 -13.99 9.00
N ILE A 71 8.07 -13.07 9.15
CA ILE A 71 9.02 -12.67 8.11
C ILE A 71 10.43 -13.28 8.30
N LYS A 72 10.57 -14.32 9.13
CA LYS A 72 11.87 -14.90 9.51
C LYS A 72 12.72 -15.40 8.33
N ASN A 73 12.05 -15.69 7.19
CA ASN A 73 12.72 -16.18 5.99
C ASN A 73 13.21 -15.04 5.08
N VAL A 74 12.83 -13.78 5.36
CA VAL A 74 13.30 -12.62 4.57
C VAL A 74 14.82 -12.48 4.73
N PRO A 75 15.61 -12.47 3.62
CA PRO A 75 17.06 -12.42 3.67
C PRO A 75 17.57 -11.05 4.09
N THR A 76 17.98 -10.92 5.36
CA THR A 76 18.47 -9.66 5.93
C THR A 76 19.85 -9.23 5.44
N ASP A 77 20.54 -10.10 4.74
CA ASP A 77 21.79 -9.82 4.01
C ASP A 77 21.51 -9.12 2.65
N LYS A 78 20.32 -9.27 2.10
CA LYS A 78 19.92 -8.64 0.82
C LYS A 78 19.15 -7.34 1.00
N ILE A 79 18.44 -7.18 2.15
CA ILE A 79 17.65 -6.00 2.46
C ILE A 79 17.69 -5.68 3.97
N GLU A 80 17.97 -4.42 4.32
CA GLU A 80 17.89 -3.94 5.70
C GLU A 80 16.43 -3.96 6.19
N VAL A 81 16.17 -4.61 7.33
CA VAL A 81 14.84 -4.69 7.94
C VAL A 81 14.75 -3.77 9.14
N VAL A 82 13.82 -2.82 9.11
CA VAL A 82 13.58 -1.84 10.17
C VAL A 82 12.12 -1.93 10.63
N PHE A 83 11.86 -1.74 11.92
CA PHE A 83 10.51 -1.67 12.47
C PHE A 83 10.16 -0.26 12.92
N ALA A 84 8.98 0.20 12.54
CA ALA A 84 8.33 1.39 13.05
C ALA A 84 7.00 0.99 13.72
N PHE A 85 6.60 1.68 14.77
CA PHE A 85 5.43 1.30 15.54
C PHE A 85 4.36 2.36 15.41
N GLN A 86 3.18 1.94 14.93
CA GLN A 86 2.00 2.78 14.93
C GLN A 86 1.29 2.61 16.28
N ASP A 87 1.26 3.67 17.07
CA ASP A 87 0.62 3.69 18.39
C ASP A 87 -0.58 4.64 18.40
N LEU A 88 -1.58 4.30 19.23
CA LEU A 88 -2.78 5.12 19.45
C LEU A 88 -2.45 6.45 20.13
N ASP A 89 -1.46 6.43 21.00
CA ASP A 89 -1.05 7.55 21.85
C ASP A 89 0.10 8.36 21.24
N ASP A 90 0.64 7.93 20.08
CA ASP A 90 1.63 8.70 19.32
C ASP A 90 0.94 9.85 18.57
N LEU A 91 0.70 10.92 19.33
CA LEU A 91 0.06 12.15 18.87
C LEU A 91 1.01 13.33 19.05
N PRO A 92 0.91 14.36 18.19
CA PRO A 92 1.69 15.60 18.37
C PRO A 92 1.42 16.28 19.71
N GLU A 93 2.37 17.08 20.17
CA GLU A 93 2.24 17.88 21.39
C GLU A 93 0.94 18.70 21.38
N GLY A 94 0.25 18.74 22.53
CA GLY A 94 -1.04 19.43 22.69
C GLY A 94 -2.27 18.58 22.35
N PHE A 95 -2.11 17.36 21.85
CA PHE A 95 -3.22 16.44 21.60
C PHE A 95 -3.18 15.26 22.57
N THR A 96 -4.36 14.88 23.08
CA THR A 96 -4.53 13.72 23.93
C THR A 96 -5.60 12.82 23.32
N ARG A 97 -5.36 11.53 23.27
CA ARG A 97 -6.29 10.56 22.73
C ARG A 97 -7.58 10.51 23.57
N PRO A 98 -8.77 10.66 22.94
CA PRO A 98 -10.03 10.39 23.61
C PRO A 98 -10.13 8.92 24.03
N GLU A 99 -10.68 8.65 25.20
CA GLU A 99 -10.86 7.28 25.75
C GLU A 99 -11.68 6.38 24.81
N THR A 100 -12.63 6.95 24.09
CA THR A 100 -13.49 6.24 23.13
C THR A 100 -12.73 5.77 21.88
N ARG A 101 -11.55 6.34 21.59
CA ARG A 101 -10.76 5.96 20.42
C ARG A 101 -9.91 4.73 20.68
N THR A 102 -10.25 3.62 20.04
CA THR A 102 -9.62 2.30 20.24
C THR A 102 -8.76 1.85 19.04
N LYS A 103 -8.73 2.62 17.94
CA LYS A 103 -7.97 2.27 16.72
C LYS A 103 -7.09 3.44 16.30
N PRO A 104 -5.91 3.17 15.69
CA PRO A 104 -5.08 4.18 15.07
C PRO A 104 -5.88 5.00 14.02
N ARG A 105 -5.32 6.14 13.62
CA ARG A 105 -6.02 7.10 12.76
C ARG A 105 -5.71 6.88 11.28
N GLY A 106 -5.72 5.64 10.84
CA GLY A 106 -5.53 5.28 9.43
C GLY A 106 -4.06 5.14 9.01
N ASN A 107 -3.86 4.87 7.73
CA ASN A 107 -2.55 4.58 7.15
C ASN A 107 -1.66 5.82 6.98
N GLY A 108 -2.20 7.02 6.97
CA GLY A 108 -1.41 8.26 7.02
C GLY A 108 -0.68 8.44 8.36
N GLN A 109 -1.29 8.05 9.49
CA GLN A 109 -0.58 8.01 10.78
C GLN A 109 0.53 6.96 10.76
N ALA A 110 0.35 5.83 10.08
CA ALA A 110 1.38 4.83 9.90
C ALA A 110 2.61 5.37 9.14
N ILE A 111 2.39 6.25 8.14
CA ILE A 111 3.49 6.94 7.45
C ILE A 111 4.29 7.81 8.43
N LEU A 112 3.64 8.53 9.34
CA LEU A 112 4.37 9.34 10.34
C LEU A 112 5.28 8.48 11.21
N ALA A 113 4.84 7.29 11.61
CA ALA A 113 5.68 6.35 12.33
C ALA A 113 6.89 5.90 11.48
N ALA A 114 6.70 5.60 10.19
CA ALA A 114 7.79 5.24 9.28
C ALA A 114 8.81 6.37 9.11
N LEU A 115 8.35 7.62 8.99
CA LEU A 115 9.20 8.80 8.83
C LEU A 115 10.18 8.99 9.99
N THR A 116 9.86 8.51 11.21
CA THR A 116 10.80 8.52 12.34
C THR A 116 12.05 7.64 12.13
N LYS A 117 12.04 6.77 11.12
CA LYS A 117 13.12 5.84 10.75
C LYS A 117 13.85 6.27 9.47
N MET A 118 13.59 7.48 9.00
CA MET A 118 14.13 8.05 7.76
C MET A 118 14.83 9.38 8.04
N GLN A 119 15.63 9.83 7.07
CA GLN A 119 16.37 11.11 7.13
C GLN A 119 15.90 12.07 6.03
N GLY A 120 14.63 11.97 5.62
CA GLY A 120 14.03 12.82 4.61
C GLY A 120 14.12 12.28 3.18
N GLU A 121 14.68 11.06 2.99
CA GLU A 121 14.76 10.41 1.69
C GLU A 121 13.38 10.08 1.11
N ARG A 122 13.34 9.95 -0.23
CA ARG A 122 12.15 9.46 -0.95
C ARG A 122 11.94 7.97 -0.67
N PHE A 123 10.67 7.55 -0.70
CA PHE A 123 10.31 6.16 -0.37
C PHE A 123 9.07 5.68 -1.09
N ALA A 124 8.97 4.37 -1.22
CA ALA A 124 7.75 3.68 -1.66
C ALA A 124 6.90 3.24 -0.48
N VAL A 125 5.60 3.08 -0.73
CA VAL A 125 4.62 2.56 0.26
C VAL A 125 3.78 1.47 -0.38
N ILE A 126 3.56 0.38 0.36
CA ILE A 126 2.63 -0.71 0.01
C ILE A 126 1.83 -1.16 1.24
N ASN A 127 0.71 -1.84 0.99
CA ASN A 127 0.01 -2.60 2.01
C ASN A 127 0.61 -4.01 2.13
N ALA A 128 0.66 -4.57 3.32
CA ALA A 128 1.26 -5.87 3.58
C ALA A 128 0.41 -7.07 3.13
N ASP A 129 -0.89 -6.86 2.88
CA ASP A 129 -1.87 -7.90 2.55
C ASP A 129 -2.26 -7.94 1.06
N ASP A 130 -1.58 -7.15 0.23
CA ASP A 130 -1.79 -7.05 -1.21
C ASP A 130 -0.61 -7.64 -2.00
N PHE A 131 -0.92 -8.26 -3.14
CA PHE A 131 0.05 -8.66 -4.14
C PHE A 131 0.07 -7.65 -5.28
N TYR A 132 1.24 -7.10 -5.58
CA TYR A 132 1.41 -6.00 -6.54
C TYR A 132 2.04 -6.44 -7.87
N GLY A 133 2.76 -7.57 -7.88
CA GLY A 133 3.47 -8.12 -9.04
C GLY A 133 4.78 -7.38 -9.36
N ARG A 134 5.74 -8.15 -9.86
CA ARG A 134 7.15 -7.73 -10.05
C ARG A 134 7.32 -6.43 -10.82
N GLU A 135 6.63 -6.26 -11.94
CA GLU A 135 6.77 -5.08 -12.79
C GLU A 135 6.41 -3.78 -12.04
N SER A 136 5.46 -3.84 -11.10
CA SER A 136 5.06 -2.67 -10.31
C SER A 136 6.19 -2.15 -9.42
N TYR A 137 7.02 -3.06 -8.87
CA TYR A 137 8.20 -2.67 -8.10
C TYR A 137 9.27 -2.08 -8.99
N GLN A 138 9.44 -2.61 -10.22
CA GLN A 138 10.42 -2.10 -11.15
C GLN A 138 10.10 -0.66 -11.58
N VAL A 139 8.85 -0.40 -12.03
CA VAL A 139 8.46 0.98 -12.44
C VAL A 139 8.55 1.97 -11.29
N LEU A 140 8.31 1.51 -10.06
CA LEU A 140 8.43 2.32 -8.86
C LEU A 140 9.90 2.59 -8.49
N ALA A 141 10.76 1.58 -8.61
CA ALA A 141 12.20 1.72 -8.40
C ALA A 141 12.84 2.64 -9.45
N ASP A 142 12.47 2.51 -10.71
CA ASP A 142 12.95 3.38 -11.79
C ASP A 142 12.55 4.85 -11.52
N PHE A 143 11.30 5.09 -11.12
CA PHE A 143 10.84 6.42 -10.73
C PHE A 143 11.62 6.99 -9.54
N LEU A 144 11.82 6.19 -8.49
CA LEU A 144 12.55 6.62 -7.29
C LEU A 144 14.05 6.79 -7.54
N SER A 145 14.62 6.15 -8.56
CA SER A 145 16.04 6.27 -8.93
C SER A 145 16.31 7.46 -9.84
N ASP A 146 15.29 8.06 -10.45
CA ASP A 146 15.43 9.21 -11.33
C ASP A 146 15.49 10.50 -10.51
N GLU A 147 16.66 11.14 -10.48
CA GLU A 147 16.89 12.41 -9.77
C GLU A 147 16.00 13.55 -10.30
N THR A 148 15.54 13.48 -11.53
CA THR A 148 14.67 14.52 -12.12
C THR A 148 13.27 14.50 -11.51
N THR A 149 12.89 13.40 -10.85
CA THR A 149 11.58 13.21 -10.20
C THR A 149 11.63 13.35 -8.68
N LYS A 150 12.76 13.76 -8.09
CA LYS A 150 12.95 13.76 -6.63
C LYS A 150 11.91 14.55 -5.84
N ASN A 151 11.38 15.62 -6.43
CA ASN A 151 10.34 16.47 -5.85
C ASN A 151 8.93 16.09 -6.34
N GLN A 152 8.73 14.88 -6.86
CA GLN A 152 7.44 14.42 -7.37
C GLN A 152 6.95 13.22 -6.57
N GLY A 153 5.65 13.15 -6.37
CA GLY A 153 4.99 11.93 -5.89
C GLY A 153 4.61 11.02 -7.06
N ALA A 154 4.32 9.76 -6.77
CA ALA A 154 3.75 8.88 -7.78
C ALA A 154 2.74 7.88 -7.20
N ILE A 155 1.88 7.37 -8.07
CA ILE A 155 0.94 6.29 -7.81
C ILE A 155 1.17 5.23 -8.88
N VAL A 156 1.30 3.97 -8.50
CA VAL A 156 1.27 2.88 -9.47
C VAL A 156 -0.18 2.62 -9.85
N GLY A 157 -0.47 2.79 -11.14
CA GLY A 157 -1.80 2.66 -11.71
C GLY A 157 -1.98 1.31 -12.41
N TYR A 158 -2.96 0.53 -11.95
CA TYR A 158 -3.34 -0.76 -12.50
C TYR A 158 -4.52 -0.62 -13.44
N GLN A 159 -4.50 -1.28 -14.58
CA GLN A 159 -5.62 -1.29 -15.51
C GLN A 159 -6.88 -1.84 -14.83
N LEU A 160 -8.01 -1.16 -14.99
CA LEU A 160 -9.27 -1.49 -14.32
C LEU A 160 -9.68 -2.96 -14.49
N PRO A 161 -9.59 -3.60 -15.68
CA PRO A 161 -9.93 -5.01 -15.83
C PRO A 161 -9.10 -5.97 -14.98
N LYS A 162 -7.87 -5.57 -14.60
CA LYS A 162 -6.91 -6.41 -13.84
C LYS A 162 -7.11 -6.33 -12.31
N VAL A 163 -8.01 -5.46 -11.85
CA VAL A 163 -8.30 -5.25 -10.43
C VAL A 163 -9.76 -5.51 -10.07
N LEU A 164 -10.53 -6.09 -11.00
CA LEU A 164 -11.89 -6.57 -10.74
C LEU A 164 -11.87 -7.87 -9.96
N SER A 165 -12.97 -8.18 -9.28
CA SER A 165 -13.23 -9.47 -8.65
C SER A 165 -14.30 -10.23 -9.44
N GLU A 166 -14.13 -11.54 -9.55
CA GLU A 166 -15.17 -12.43 -10.09
C GLU A 166 -16.27 -12.73 -9.05
N ASN A 167 -15.99 -12.42 -7.77
CA ASN A 167 -16.86 -12.75 -6.64
C ASN A 167 -17.84 -11.62 -6.28
N GLY A 168 -17.81 -10.47 -6.99
CA GLY A 168 -18.73 -9.36 -6.73
C GLY A 168 -18.13 -7.98 -7.04
N GLY A 169 -18.93 -6.94 -6.79
CA GLY A 169 -18.54 -5.56 -7.00
C GLY A 169 -17.42 -5.14 -6.05
N VAL A 170 -16.46 -4.37 -6.58
CA VAL A 170 -15.31 -3.84 -5.83
C VAL A 170 -15.34 -2.33 -5.75
N SER A 171 -14.61 -1.75 -4.79
CA SER A 171 -14.39 -0.30 -4.71
C SER A 171 -12.96 0.01 -5.11
N ARG A 172 -12.75 1.02 -5.98
CA ARG A 172 -11.43 1.42 -6.48
C ARG A 172 -11.31 2.93 -6.62
N GLY A 173 -10.14 3.45 -6.33
CA GLY A 173 -9.77 4.81 -6.65
C GLY A 173 -9.37 4.93 -8.11
N LEU A 174 -10.26 5.43 -8.96
CA LEU A 174 -9.97 5.65 -10.39
C LEU A 174 -9.14 6.91 -10.56
N CYS A 175 -7.98 6.81 -11.21
CA CYS A 175 -7.10 7.92 -11.50
C CYS A 175 -7.64 8.72 -12.68
N GLU A 176 -8.01 9.96 -12.46
CA GLU A 176 -8.25 10.95 -13.50
C GLU A 176 -6.93 11.63 -13.83
N MET A 177 -6.55 11.58 -15.10
CA MET A 177 -5.23 12.05 -15.55
C MET A 177 -5.34 13.08 -16.65
N GLU A 178 -4.42 14.02 -16.64
CA GLU A 178 -4.19 14.95 -17.73
C GLU A 178 -2.69 14.99 -18.06
N ASN A 179 -2.33 14.73 -19.31
CA ASN A 179 -0.94 14.67 -19.76
C ASN A 179 -0.01 13.77 -18.92
N GLY A 180 -0.52 12.60 -18.46
CA GLY A 180 0.21 11.64 -17.64
C GLY A 180 0.36 12.02 -16.17
N LYS A 181 -0.22 13.14 -15.73
CA LYS A 181 -0.22 13.62 -14.35
C LYS A 181 -1.57 13.35 -13.71
N LEU A 182 -1.54 13.05 -12.42
CA LEU A 182 -2.76 12.86 -11.65
C LEU A 182 -3.47 14.20 -11.44
N VAL A 183 -4.70 14.29 -11.89
CA VAL A 183 -5.61 15.40 -11.55
C VAL A 183 -6.30 15.08 -10.23
N LYS A 184 -6.95 13.92 -10.15
CA LYS A 184 -7.80 13.52 -9.03
C LYS A 184 -7.92 11.99 -8.97
N ILE A 185 -8.22 11.46 -7.78
CA ILE A 185 -8.65 10.08 -7.59
C ILE A 185 -10.15 10.11 -7.27
N ASN A 186 -10.93 9.39 -8.07
CA ASN A 186 -12.37 9.27 -7.90
C ASN A 186 -12.70 7.90 -7.29
N GLU A 187 -13.10 7.90 -6.01
CA GLU A 187 -13.58 6.69 -5.37
C GLU A 187 -14.88 6.23 -6.05
N THR A 188 -14.82 5.01 -6.59
CA THR A 188 -15.93 4.39 -7.32
C THR A 188 -16.24 3.05 -6.68
N LYS A 189 -17.50 2.85 -6.34
CA LYS A 189 -18.02 1.66 -5.64
C LYS A 189 -18.76 0.72 -6.59
N ASN A 190 -18.94 -0.52 -6.14
CA ASN A 190 -19.69 -1.54 -6.88
C ASN A 190 -19.23 -1.72 -8.33
N ILE A 191 -17.94 -1.60 -8.57
CA ILE A 191 -17.38 -1.81 -9.91
C ILE A 191 -17.42 -3.29 -10.22
N GLN A 192 -18.11 -3.65 -11.30
CA GLN A 192 -18.26 -5.03 -11.75
C GLN A 192 -18.50 -5.08 -13.26
N ARG A 193 -18.29 -6.27 -13.84
CA ARG A 193 -18.59 -6.51 -15.25
C ARG A 193 -20.00 -7.07 -15.38
N ILE A 194 -20.89 -6.37 -16.08
CA ILE A 194 -22.26 -6.78 -16.34
C ILE A 194 -22.47 -6.77 -17.86
N ASN A 195 -22.89 -7.90 -18.43
CA ASN A 195 -23.13 -8.05 -19.87
C ASN A 195 -21.96 -7.58 -20.75
N GLY A 196 -20.72 -7.80 -20.29
CA GLY A 196 -19.50 -7.41 -21.00
C GLY A 196 -19.03 -5.98 -20.74
N GLU A 197 -19.83 -5.13 -20.13
CA GLU A 197 -19.49 -3.74 -19.79
C GLU A 197 -19.04 -3.62 -18.32
N ILE A 198 -18.07 -2.74 -18.04
CA ILE A 198 -17.69 -2.41 -16.67
C ILE A 198 -18.55 -1.22 -16.24
N ILE A 199 -19.26 -1.39 -15.14
CA ILE A 199 -20.08 -0.33 -14.52
C ILE A 199 -19.63 -0.11 -13.08
N GLY A 200 -19.83 1.10 -12.56
CA GLY A 200 -19.52 1.45 -11.18
C GLY A 200 -20.25 2.72 -10.77
N MET A 201 -20.38 2.93 -9.48
CA MET A 201 -21.04 4.08 -8.89
C MET A 201 -20.02 5.04 -8.28
N GLU A 202 -19.92 6.24 -8.81
CA GLU A 202 -19.05 7.28 -8.26
C GLU A 202 -19.56 7.73 -6.87
N GLU A 203 -18.70 7.65 -5.86
CA GLU A 203 -19.10 7.91 -4.47
C GLU A 203 -19.56 9.35 -4.26
N SER A 204 -18.91 10.32 -4.91
CA SER A 204 -19.20 11.77 -4.74
C SER A 204 -20.55 12.19 -5.29
N SER A 205 -21.01 11.55 -6.37
CA SER A 205 -22.28 11.89 -7.05
C SER A 205 -23.39 10.89 -6.82
N GLY A 206 -23.06 9.67 -6.37
CA GLY A 206 -23.99 8.54 -6.30
C GLY A 206 -24.50 8.07 -7.66
N THR A 207 -23.83 8.48 -8.75
CA THR A 207 -24.27 8.17 -10.12
C THR A 207 -23.57 6.92 -10.62
N GLU A 208 -24.36 5.97 -11.12
CA GLU A 208 -23.85 4.81 -11.86
C GLU A 208 -23.43 5.23 -13.26
N LYS A 209 -22.27 4.76 -13.69
CA LYS A 209 -21.74 5.03 -15.04
C LYS A 209 -20.97 3.85 -15.59
N LYS A 210 -20.95 3.77 -16.93
CA LYS A 210 -20.04 2.89 -17.66
C LYS A 210 -18.62 3.40 -17.55
N LEU A 211 -17.69 2.48 -17.27
CA LEU A 211 -16.27 2.77 -17.08
C LEU A 211 -15.46 2.23 -18.27
N SER A 212 -14.49 3.00 -18.75
CA SER A 212 -13.53 2.53 -19.73
C SER A 212 -12.59 1.48 -19.12
N GLU A 213 -12.22 0.48 -19.91
CA GLU A 213 -11.18 -0.49 -19.53
C GLU A 213 -9.78 0.15 -19.40
N ASP A 214 -9.57 1.32 -20.00
CA ASP A 214 -8.30 2.06 -19.96
C ASP A 214 -8.08 2.83 -18.65
N TYR A 215 -9.10 2.89 -17.78
CA TYR A 215 -8.89 3.53 -16.47
C TYR A 215 -7.77 2.86 -15.69
N LEU A 216 -6.91 3.68 -15.09
CA LEU A 216 -5.92 3.24 -14.12
C LEU A 216 -6.46 3.40 -12.70
N CYS A 217 -6.25 2.38 -11.89
CA CYS A 217 -6.71 2.33 -10.51
C CYS A 217 -5.54 2.42 -9.53
N SER A 218 -5.67 3.25 -8.51
CA SER A 218 -4.77 3.25 -7.36
C SER A 218 -5.10 2.07 -6.45
N MET A 219 -4.10 1.24 -6.18
CA MET A 219 -4.21 0.09 -5.29
C MET A 219 -3.34 0.23 -4.03
N GLY A 220 -3.00 1.48 -3.65
CA GLY A 220 -2.22 1.75 -2.44
C GLY A 220 -0.70 1.59 -2.60
N MET A 221 -0.19 1.43 -3.82
CA MET A 221 1.24 1.46 -4.12
C MET A 221 1.64 2.87 -4.55
N LEU A 222 2.42 3.56 -3.68
CA LEU A 222 2.68 4.99 -3.77
C LEU A 222 4.18 5.27 -3.69
N ALA A 223 4.62 6.39 -4.27
CA ALA A 223 5.93 6.98 -4.00
C ALA A 223 5.76 8.37 -3.37
N PHE A 224 6.51 8.61 -2.32
CA PHE A 224 6.59 9.90 -1.65
C PHE A 224 7.87 10.63 -2.01
N PRO A 225 7.81 11.96 -2.22
CA PRO A 225 8.96 12.77 -2.56
C PRO A 225 9.92 12.95 -1.39
N GLU A 226 11.12 13.39 -1.71
CA GLU A 226 12.09 13.88 -0.72
C GLU A 226 11.47 15.04 0.09
N GLY A 227 11.72 15.07 1.39
CA GLY A 227 11.30 16.19 2.25
C GLY A 227 9.80 16.25 2.56
N ILE A 228 9.02 15.20 2.35
CA ILE A 228 7.56 15.19 2.63
C ILE A 228 7.23 15.27 4.12
N GLU A 229 8.18 14.94 5.00
CA GLU A 229 7.94 14.78 6.45
C GLU A 229 7.30 16.01 7.13
N PRO A 230 7.79 17.26 6.98
CA PRO A 230 7.18 18.42 7.63
C PRO A 230 5.74 18.64 7.18
N PHE A 231 5.43 18.42 5.91
CA PHE A 231 4.07 18.53 5.37
C PHE A 231 3.15 17.45 5.95
N ALA A 232 3.59 16.20 5.99
CA ALA A 232 2.81 15.10 6.55
C ALA A 232 2.48 15.35 8.03
N LYS A 233 3.44 15.85 8.83
CA LYS A 233 3.23 16.22 10.22
C LYS A 233 2.24 17.37 10.39
N GLN A 234 2.39 18.42 9.58
CA GLN A 234 1.47 19.56 9.60
C GLN A 234 0.04 19.13 9.24
N TYR A 235 -0.13 18.35 8.19
CA TYR A 235 -1.43 17.86 7.76
C TYR A 235 -2.10 16.96 8.81
N PHE A 236 -1.33 16.21 9.56
CA PHE A 236 -1.87 15.41 10.66
C PHE A 236 -2.33 16.28 11.84
N ILE A 237 -1.58 17.32 12.18
CA ILE A 237 -1.98 18.31 13.21
C ILE A 237 -3.33 18.94 12.84
N GLU A 238 -3.47 19.41 11.60
CA GLU A 238 -4.71 20.04 11.14
C GLU A 238 -5.89 19.06 11.06
N PHE A 239 -5.60 17.80 10.65
CA PHE A 239 -6.60 16.74 10.73
C PHE A 239 -7.07 16.51 12.17
N LEU A 240 -6.17 16.51 13.16
CA LEU A 240 -6.52 16.34 14.56
C LEU A 240 -7.33 17.50 15.11
N GLN A 241 -7.06 18.74 14.71
CA GLN A 241 -7.83 19.92 15.16
C GLN A 241 -9.33 19.77 14.90
N THR A 242 -9.71 19.10 13.81
CA THR A 242 -11.11 18.92 13.42
C THR A 242 -11.68 17.54 13.75
N ASN A 243 -10.82 16.52 13.88
CA ASN A 243 -11.23 15.12 13.96
C ASN A 243 -10.81 14.40 15.24
N LEU A 244 -10.24 15.13 16.23
CA LEU A 244 -9.70 14.49 17.44
C LEU A 244 -10.73 13.62 18.15
N GLN A 245 -11.96 14.12 18.30
CA GLN A 245 -13.06 13.46 19.00
C GLN A 245 -13.76 12.36 18.16
N SER A 246 -13.45 12.27 16.88
CA SER A 246 -14.08 11.26 16.03
C SER A 246 -13.50 9.88 16.28
N GLU A 247 -14.35 8.89 16.52
CA GLU A 247 -13.98 7.48 16.67
C GLU A 247 -13.63 6.83 15.32
N LYS A 248 -14.12 7.39 14.20
CA LYS A 248 -14.07 6.76 12.87
C LYS A 248 -13.22 7.50 11.85
N ALA A 249 -12.94 8.80 12.06
CA ALA A 249 -12.17 9.57 11.10
C ALA A 249 -10.76 8.97 10.93
N GLU A 250 -10.33 8.84 9.69
CA GLU A 250 -9.02 8.30 9.33
C GLU A 250 -8.23 9.28 8.47
N PHE A 251 -6.95 9.39 8.77
CA PHE A 251 -5.97 10.14 8.01
C PHE A 251 -5.30 9.20 7.02
N TYR A 252 -5.45 9.44 5.72
CA TYR A 252 -5.02 8.51 4.67
C TYR A 252 -3.76 8.95 3.94
N CYS A 253 -2.91 8.00 3.54
CA CYS A 253 -1.71 8.27 2.73
C CYS A 253 -2.00 9.06 1.44
N PRO A 254 -3.02 8.71 0.62
CA PRO A 254 -3.32 9.47 -0.58
C PRO A 254 -3.71 10.93 -0.29
N TYR A 255 -4.28 11.20 0.89
CA TYR A 255 -4.60 12.57 1.29
C TYR A 255 -3.34 13.42 1.47
N ILE A 256 -2.27 12.85 2.06
CA ILE A 256 -0.99 13.54 2.24
C ILE A 256 -0.45 13.99 0.87
N LEU A 257 -0.37 13.06 -0.09
CA LEU A 257 0.12 13.36 -1.44
C LEU A 257 -0.78 14.36 -2.20
N SER A 258 -2.10 14.16 -2.13
CA SER A 258 -3.06 15.03 -2.83
C SER A 258 -3.01 16.45 -2.29
N ARG A 259 -2.92 16.61 -0.98
CA ARG A 259 -2.85 17.90 -0.34
C ARG A 259 -1.53 18.60 -0.64
N TRP A 260 -0.40 17.88 -0.49
CA TRP A 260 0.93 18.38 -0.84
C TRP A 260 1.00 18.83 -2.32
N LYS A 261 0.45 18.03 -3.24
CA LYS A 261 0.35 18.41 -4.66
C LYS A 261 -0.31 19.76 -4.84
N ASN A 262 -1.44 19.99 -4.17
CA ASN A 262 -2.25 21.19 -4.36
C ASN A 262 -1.65 22.43 -3.68
N GLU A 263 -1.10 22.28 -2.47
CA GLU A 263 -0.57 23.40 -1.70
C GLU A 263 0.82 23.83 -2.15
N GLU A 264 1.67 22.87 -2.53
CA GLU A 264 3.03 23.13 -3.00
C GLU A 264 3.12 23.21 -4.53
N ASN A 265 1.98 23.17 -5.24
CA ASN A 265 1.93 23.17 -6.71
C ASN A 265 2.85 22.13 -7.35
N GLN A 266 2.84 20.93 -6.79
CA GLN A 266 3.69 19.81 -7.18
C GLN A 266 2.94 18.82 -8.07
N GLU A 267 3.67 17.86 -8.62
CA GLU A 267 3.13 16.85 -9.52
C GLU A 267 3.07 15.47 -8.86
N ILE A 268 2.01 14.74 -9.15
CA ILE A 268 1.93 13.30 -8.89
C ILE A 268 1.84 12.59 -10.21
N LYS A 269 2.77 11.70 -10.49
CA LYS A 269 2.75 10.86 -11.70
C LYS A 269 1.91 9.61 -11.48
N VAL A 270 1.22 9.17 -12.52
CA VAL A 270 0.60 7.84 -12.54
C VAL A 270 1.48 6.92 -13.36
N LEU A 271 2.14 5.99 -12.70
CA LEU A 271 3.03 5.00 -13.29
C LEU A 271 2.21 3.80 -13.73
N SER A 272 2.06 3.59 -15.03
CA SER A 272 1.31 2.45 -15.55
C SER A 272 2.09 1.15 -15.38
N THR A 273 1.42 0.08 -14.97
CA THR A 273 1.96 -1.28 -14.93
C THR A 273 1.07 -2.26 -15.67
N THR A 274 1.66 -3.30 -16.26
CA THR A 274 0.94 -4.43 -16.83
C THR A 274 0.74 -5.55 -15.82
N ALA A 275 1.30 -5.45 -14.61
CA ALA A 275 1.15 -6.43 -13.55
C ALA A 275 -0.32 -6.63 -13.14
N GLN A 276 -0.60 -7.79 -12.61
CA GLN A 276 -1.87 -8.07 -11.93
C GLN A 276 -1.74 -7.68 -10.47
N TRP A 277 -2.74 -6.99 -9.96
CA TRP A 277 -2.93 -6.83 -8.53
C TRP A 277 -4.00 -7.81 -8.04
N PHE A 278 -3.80 -8.37 -6.86
CA PHE A 278 -4.85 -9.07 -6.13
C PHE A 278 -4.62 -8.96 -4.63
N GLY A 279 -5.72 -8.87 -3.90
CA GLY A 279 -5.76 -8.86 -2.43
C GLY A 279 -6.85 -9.81 -1.96
N ILE A 280 -6.90 -10.07 -0.67
CA ILE A 280 -7.88 -10.97 -0.07
C ILE A 280 -8.98 -10.12 0.55
N THR A 281 -10.07 -9.97 -0.19
CA THR A 281 -11.28 -9.28 0.30
C THR A 281 -12.31 -10.28 0.81
N TYR A 282 -12.47 -11.40 0.11
CA TYR A 282 -13.40 -12.47 0.43
C TYR A 282 -12.66 -13.77 0.75
N GLN A 283 -13.29 -14.66 1.50
CA GLN A 283 -12.67 -15.95 1.82
C GLN A 283 -12.42 -16.80 0.57
N GLN A 284 -13.26 -16.65 -0.45
CA GLN A 284 -13.14 -17.31 -1.75
C GLN A 284 -11.90 -16.86 -2.52
N ASP A 285 -11.41 -15.63 -2.29
CA ASP A 285 -10.22 -15.10 -2.96
C ASP A 285 -8.95 -15.90 -2.62
N LYS A 286 -8.92 -16.62 -1.49
CA LYS A 286 -7.75 -17.38 -1.03
C LYS A 286 -7.34 -18.48 -2.01
N GLU A 287 -8.30 -19.29 -2.44
CA GLU A 287 -8.02 -20.40 -3.36
C GLU A 287 -7.63 -19.89 -4.75
N GLU A 288 -8.25 -18.80 -5.18
CA GLU A 288 -7.89 -18.14 -6.43
C GLU A 288 -6.48 -17.54 -6.35
N THR A 289 -6.13 -16.90 -5.24
CA THR A 289 -4.79 -16.35 -4.98
C THR A 289 -3.72 -17.45 -5.01
N LYS A 290 -3.96 -18.61 -4.39
CA LYS A 290 -3.05 -19.76 -4.45
C LYS A 290 -2.83 -20.24 -5.90
N LYS A 291 -3.91 -20.34 -6.68
CA LYS A 291 -3.81 -20.72 -8.10
C LYS A 291 -3.00 -19.71 -8.90
N ARG A 292 -3.19 -18.40 -8.64
CA ARG A 292 -2.43 -17.33 -9.31
C ARG A 292 -0.94 -17.40 -8.97
N ILE A 293 -0.59 -17.57 -7.69
CA ILE A 293 0.82 -17.74 -7.28
C ILE A 293 1.42 -18.98 -7.93
N LYS A 294 0.73 -20.13 -7.89
CA LYS A 294 1.17 -21.35 -8.55
C LYS A 294 1.43 -21.14 -10.05
N ASN A 295 0.53 -20.46 -10.75
CA ASN A 295 0.70 -20.15 -12.17
C ASN A 295 1.93 -19.24 -12.42
N LEU A 296 2.19 -18.28 -11.54
CA LEU A 296 3.37 -17.42 -11.63
C LEU A 296 4.67 -18.23 -11.45
N ILE A 297 4.69 -19.22 -10.56
CA ILE A 297 5.80 -20.13 -10.38
C ILE A 297 5.98 -21.02 -11.62
N GLU A 298 4.91 -21.63 -12.13
CA GLU A 298 4.93 -22.45 -13.35
C GLU A 298 5.42 -21.68 -14.59
N ARG A 299 5.21 -20.38 -14.62
CA ARG A 299 5.68 -19.46 -15.67
C ARG A 299 7.07 -18.88 -15.40
N TRP A 300 7.77 -19.35 -14.40
CA TRP A 300 9.12 -18.91 -14.01
C TRP A 300 9.22 -17.42 -13.61
N VAL A 301 8.12 -16.81 -13.19
CA VAL A 301 8.13 -15.46 -12.61
C VAL A 301 8.73 -15.50 -11.22
N TYR A 302 8.41 -16.55 -10.43
CA TYR A 302 9.01 -16.82 -9.14
C TYR A 302 9.66 -18.21 -9.12
N PRO A 303 10.73 -18.40 -8.33
CA PRO A 303 11.27 -19.73 -8.06
C PRO A 303 10.28 -20.56 -7.23
N GLU A 304 10.40 -21.89 -7.26
CA GLU A 304 9.55 -22.77 -6.45
C GLU A 304 9.76 -22.52 -4.95
N LYS A 305 11.00 -22.29 -4.54
CA LYS A 305 11.37 -21.84 -3.20
C LYS A 305 11.85 -20.39 -3.27
N LEU A 306 11.08 -19.51 -2.69
CA LEU A 306 11.24 -18.06 -2.89
C LEU A 306 12.62 -17.55 -2.41
N TRP A 307 13.18 -18.15 -1.35
CA TRP A 307 14.40 -17.71 -0.68
C TRP A 307 15.62 -18.63 -0.85
N GLU A 308 15.49 -19.72 -1.58
CA GLU A 308 16.62 -20.58 -1.95
C GLU A 308 17.14 -20.15 -3.33
N GLU A 309 18.47 -19.96 -3.43
CA GLU A 309 19.18 -19.75 -4.71
C GLU A 309 19.47 -21.05 -5.41
#